data_50c50c82bcc9045d72480b59109b2b78
#
_entry.id   50c50c82bcc9045d72480b59109b2b78
#
_cell.length_a   1.000
_cell.length_b   1.000
_cell.length_c   1.000
_cell.angle_alpha   90.00
_cell.angle_beta   90.00
_cell.angle_gamma   90.00
#
_symmetry.space_group_name_H-M   'P 1'
#
loop_
_entity.id
_entity.type
_entity.pdbx_description
1 polymer ?
#
loop_
_entity_poly.entity_id
_entity_poly.type
_entity_poly.pdbx_seq_one_letter_code
_entity_poly.pdbx_strand_id
1 'polypeptide(L)'
;MKGGRHLALLSIALLIPACNGGTVDQHALDNDSESIDSLACEGALLAHQVVDGATTEPFTRVHAGELATRASNFEDALSQRPTTSGIESAVRKEAEKAGRVADLLHQLEANDAESAAEVKVRLDQEGDCA
;
A
#
# COMPACT_ATOMS: atom_id res chain seq x y z
N MET A 1 -27.63 -10.79 -61.18
CA MET A 1 -28.10 -10.72 -59.78
C MET A 1 -26.97 -11.14 -58.86
N LYS A 2 -26.24 -10.20 -58.32
CA LYS A 2 -25.17 -10.49 -57.36
C LYS A 2 -25.41 -9.63 -56.12
N GLY A 3 -25.89 -10.24 -55.07
CA GLY A 3 -26.05 -9.61 -53.78
C GLY A 3 -24.70 -9.62 -53.04
N GLY A 4 -24.03 -8.51 -53.00
CA GLY A 4 -22.86 -8.32 -52.15
C GLY A 4 -23.26 -8.06 -50.73
N ARG A 5 -23.04 -9.03 -49.86
CA ARG A 5 -23.19 -8.87 -48.37
C ARG A 5 -21.90 -8.27 -47.88
N HIS A 6 -21.90 -6.98 -47.65
CA HIS A 6 -20.83 -6.32 -46.90
C HIS A 6 -20.97 -6.69 -45.43
N LEU A 7 -20.12 -7.61 -44.97
CA LEU A 7 -19.88 -7.83 -43.56
C LEU A 7 -19.08 -6.62 -43.02
N ALA A 8 -19.78 -5.73 -42.36
CA ALA A 8 -19.15 -4.70 -41.54
C ALA A 8 -18.55 -5.37 -40.27
N LEU A 9 -17.24 -5.58 -40.29
CA LEU A 9 -16.48 -5.94 -39.13
C LEU A 9 -16.48 -4.75 -38.17
N LEU A 10 -17.35 -4.81 -37.17
CA LEU A 10 -17.32 -3.88 -36.04
C LEU A 10 -16.08 -4.22 -35.19
N SER A 11 -14.99 -3.50 -35.41
CA SER A 11 -13.84 -3.54 -34.52
C SER A 11 -14.23 -2.85 -33.22
N ILE A 12 -14.63 -3.65 -32.23
CA ILE A 12 -14.77 -3.18 -30.85
C ILE A 12 -13.35 -2.98 -30.32
N ALA A 13 -12.85 -1.75 -30.39
CA ALA A 13 -11.67 -1.35 -29.68
C ALA A 13 -12.01 -1.43 -28.16
N LEU A 14 -11.57 -2.50 -27.51
CA LEU A 14 -11.53 -2.58 -26.07
C LEU A 14 -10.59 -1.48 -25.56
N LEU A 15 -11.16 -0.34 -25.21
CA LEU A 15 -10.50 0.65 -24.38
C LEU A 15 -10.31 0.03 -22.99
N ILE A 16 -9.20 -0.69 -22.82
CA ILE A 16 -8.72 -1.05 -21.50
C ILE A 16 -8.30 0.28 -20.86
N PRO A 17 -8.98 0.77 -19.81
CA PRO A 17 -8.45 1.90 -19.09
C PRO A 17 -7.10 1.45 -18.52
N ALA A 18 -6.02 2.03 -18.99
CA ALA A 18 -4.72 1.88 -18.38
C ALA A 18 -4.78 2.58 -17.02
N CYS A 19 -5.37 1.92 -16.03
CA CYS A 19 -5.20 2.26 -14.64
C CYS A 19 -3.77 1.90 -14.31
N ASN A 20 -2.90 2.89 -14.21
CA ASN A 20 -1.67 2.87 -13.41
C ASN A 20 -0.50 3.63 -14.06
N GLY A 21 -0.67 4.87 -14.37
CA GLY A 21 0.42 5.67 -14.89
C GLY A 21 0.21 7.16 -14.72
N GLY A 22 -0.81 7.55 -13.94
CA GLY A 22 -1.09 8.96 -13.67
C GLY A 22 0.05 9.61 -12.89
N THR A 23 0.27 10.91 -13.14
CA THR A 23 1.16 11.75 -12.35
C THR A 23 0.68 11.82 -10.91
N VAL A 24 1.60 11.72 -9.94
CA VAL A 24 1.29 11.98 -8.53
C VAL A 24 1.15 13.50 -8.36
N ASP A 25 -0.06 13.94 -8.15
CA ASP A 25 -0.39 15.31 -7.75
C ASP A 25 -0.66 15.38 -6.23
N GLN A 26 -0.95 16.57 -5.72
CA GLN A 26 -1.19 16.76 -4.28
C GLN A 26 -2.35 15.89 -3.77
N HIS A 27 -3.43 15.78 -4.52
CA HIS A 27 -4.60 15.01 -4.11
C HIS A 27 -4.30 13.49 -4.06
N ALA A 28 -3.57 12.99 -5.06
CA ALA A 28 -3.12 11.59 -5.06
C ALA A 28 -2.17 11.32 -3.88
N LEU A 29 -1.24 12.23 -3.61
CA LEU A 29 -0.33 12.13 -2.47
C LEU A 29 -1.07 12.10 -1.13
N ASP A 30 -2.05 12.97 -0.94
CA ASP A 30 -2.85 13.03 0.29
C ASP A 30 -3.62 11.71 0.51
N ASN A 31 -4.23 11.14 -0.53
CA ASN A 31 -4.93 9.86 -0.46
C ASN A 31 -3.97 8.69 -0.16
N ASP A 32 -2.80 8.67 -0.79
CA ASP A 32 -1.80 7.64 -0.55
C ASP A 32 -1.24 7.75 0.88
N SER A 33 -1.01 8.97 1.37
CA SER A 33 -0.57 9.23 2.75
C SER A 33 -1.58 8.71 3.78
N GLU A 34 -2.87 9.00 3.62
CA GLU A 34 -3.93 8.49 4.49
C GLU A 34 -3.98 6.95 4.47
N SER A 35 -3.74 6.35 3.30
CA SER A 35 -3.71 4.89 3.17
C SER A 35 -2.51 4.26 3.87
N ILE A 36 -1.34 4.89 3.77
CA ILE A 36 -0.12 4.45 4.46
C ILE A 36 -0.28 4.59 5.98
N ASP A 37 -0.87 5.69 6.46
CA ASP A 37 -1.17 5.88 7.88
C ASP A 37 -2.12 4.81 8.40
N SER A 38 -3.17 4.48 7.64
CA SER A 38 -4.10 3.42 7.98
C SER A 38 -3.42 2.04 8.07
N LEU A 39 -2.49 1.74 7.16
CA LEU A 39 -1.71 0.50 7.22
C LEU A 39 -0.82 0.44 8.46
N ALA A 40 -0.18 1.54 8.83
CA ALA A 40 0.63 1.61 10.04
C ALA A 40 -0.23 1.39 11.28
N CYS A 41 -1.38 2.03 11.38
CA CYS A 41 -2.29 1.88 12.52
C CYS A 41 -2.91 0.48 12.61
N GLU A 42 -3.27 -0.13 11.47
CA GLU A 42 -3.73 -1.52 11.44
C GLU A 42 -2.62 -2.49 11.89
N GLY A 43 -1.40 -2.24 11.46
CA GLY A 43 -0.22 -2.99 11.93
C GLY A 43 0.04 -2.81 13.42
N ALA A 44 -0.11 -1.60 13.96
CA ALA A 44 0.02 -1.33 15.40
C ALA A 44 -1.02 -2.09 16.22
N LEU A 45 -2.26 -2.17 15.72
CA LEU A 45 -3.32 -2.97 16.34
C LEU A 45 -2.99 -4.47 16.32
N LEU A 46 -2.49 -4.97 15.19
CA LEU A 46 -2.04 -6.37 15.08
C LEU A 46 -0.88 -6.66 16.05
N ALA A 47 0.09 -5.75 16.15
CA ALA A 47 1.20 -5.87 17.09
C ALA A 47 0.71 -5.91 18.54
N HIS A 48 -0.28 -5.10 18.91
CA HIS A 48 -0.92 -5.14 20.22
C HIS A 48 -1.55 -6.51 20.50
N GLN A 49 -2.25 -7.09 19.53
CA GLN A 49 -2.83 -8.42 19.67
C GLN A 49 -1.75 -9.51 19.85
N VAL A 50 -0.59 -9.37 19.21
CA VAL A 50 0.55 -10.28 19.42
C VAL A 50 1.08 -10.16 20.86
N VAL A 51 1.26 -8.94 21.35
CA VAL A 51 1.73 -8.68 22.72
C VAL A 51 0.77 -9.29 23.76
N ASP A 52 -0.52 -9.16 23.55
CA ASP A 52 -1.56 -9.67 24.45
C ASP A 52 -1.82 -11.18 24.30
N GLY A 53 -1.18 -11.86 23.35
CA GLY A 53 -1.44 -13.26 23.05
C GLY A 53 -2.85 -13.51 22.51
N ALA A 54 -3.48 -12.49 21.91
CA ALA A 54 -4.86 -12.51 21.40
C ALA A 54 -4.97 -12.98 19.94
N THR A 55 -3.84 -13.34 19.34
CA THR A 55 -3.77 -13.81 17.94
C THR A 55 -2.92 -15.07 17.84
N THR A 56 -3.03 -15.79 16.72
CA THR A 56 -2.24 -16.98 16.45
C THR A 56 -1.11 -16.68 15.46
N GLU A 57 -0.01 -17.44 15.55
CA GLU A 57 1.12 -17.29 14.63
C GLU A 57 0.73 -17.35 13.14
N PRO A 58 -0.06 -18.34 12.67
CA PRO A 58 -0.47 -18.37 11.27
C PRO A 58 -1.27 -17.15 10.83
N PHE A 59 -2.19 -16.66 11.67
CA PHE A 59 -2.96 -15.45 11.40
C PHE A 59 -2.07 -14.22 11.32
N THR A 60 -1.19 -14.03 12.33
CA THR A 60 -0.28 -12.89 12.37
C THR A 60 0.63 -12.85 11.15
N ARG A 61 1.23 -13.99 10.78
CA ARG A 61 2.12 -14.07 9.63
C ARG A 61 1.43 -13.71 8.33
N VAL A 62 0.23 -14.23 8.07
CA VAL A 62 -0.52 -13.93 6.85
C VAL A 62 -0.94 -12.47 6.83
N HIS A 63 -1.52 -11.99 7.91
CA HIS A 63 -2.06 -10.62 7.96
C HIS A 63 -0.96 -9.57 7.92
N ALA A 64 0.11 -9.74 8.67
CA ALA A 64 1.28 -8.85 8.63
C ALA A 64 1.92 -8.84 7.22
N GLY A 65 2.04 -10.00 6.57
CA GLY A 65 2.54 -10.12 5.22
C GLY A 65 1.68 -9.40 4.18
N GLU A 66 0.36 -9.47 4.30
CA GLU A 66 -0.57 -8.73 3.43
C GLU A 66 -0.44 -7.22 3.62
N LEU A 67 -0.38 -6.73 4.86
CA LEU A 67 -0.18 -5.32 5.15
C LEU A 67 1.18 -4.83 4.64
N ALA A 68 2.25 -5.60 4.85
CA ALA A 68 3.59 -5.29 4.36
C ALA A 68 3.63 -5.19 2.83
N THR A 69 2.98 -6.12 2.13
CA THR A 69 2.87 -6.10 0.66
C THR A 69 2.16 -4.84 0.18
N ARG A 70 1.07 -4.44 0.84
CA ARG A 70 0.34 -3.22 0.49
C ARG A 70 1.20 -1.96 0.72
N ALA A 71 1.94 -1.90 1.82
CA ALA A 71 2.85 -0.78 2.11
C ALA A 71 3.99 -0.71 1.07
N SER A 72 4.60 -1.85 0.71
CA SER A 72 5.61 -1.91 -0.36
C SER A 72 5.07 -1.46 -1.72
N ASN A 73 3.82 -1.78 -2.04
CA ASN A 73 3.19 -1.32 -3.27
C ASN A 73 3.04 0.21 -3.31
N PHE A 74 2.77 0.87 -2.17
CA PHE A 74 2.77 2.34 -2.09
C PHE A 74 4.17 2.91 -2.27
N GLU A 75 5.19 2.33 -1.63
CA GLU A 75 6.59 2.72 -1.82
C GLU A 75 6.98 2.68 -3.29
N ASP A 76 6.73 1.56 -3.96
CA ASP A 76 7.03 1.38 -5.38
C ASP A 76 6.26 2.37 -6.27
N ALA A 77 4.97 2.52 -6.04
CA ALA A 77 4.13 3.41 -6.82
C ALA A 77 4.57 4.87 -6.70
N LEU A 78 4.85 5.34 -5.47
CA LEU A 78 5.31 6.71 -5.23
C LEU A 78 6.74 6.95 -5.76
N SER A 79 7.60 5.91 -5.76
CA SER A 79 8.97 6.02 -6.25
C SER A 79 9.09 6.00 -7.77
N GLN A 80 8.14 5.36 -8.47
CA GLN A 80 8.23 5.11 -9.91
C GLN A 80 7.33 6.01 -10.76
N ARG A 81 6.28 6.59 -10.19
CA ARG A 81 5.33 7.44 -10.92
C ARG A 81 5.90 8.84 -11.11
N PRO A 82 5.61 9.49 -12.26
CA PRO A 82 5.91 10.89 -12.45
C PRO A 82 5.23 11.73 -11.37
N THR A 83 5.88 12.80 -10.93
CA THR A 83 5.39 13.67 -9.87
C THR A 83 5.18 15.09 -10.40
N THR A 84 4.10 15.74 -10.00
CA THR A 84 3.87 17.16 -10.28
C THR A 84 5.00 18.02 -9.67
N SER A 85 5.48 18.99 -10.43
CA SER A 85 6.54 19.90 -9.95
C SER A 85 6.16 20.58 -8.66
N GLY A 86 7.10 20.63 -7.71
CA GLY A 86 6.95 21.30 -6.42
C GLY A 86 6.59 20.40 -5.25
N ILE A 87 6.19 19.14 -5.51
CA ILE A 87 5.88 18.18 -4.43
C ILE A 87 6.81 16.97 -4.40
N GLU A 88 7.87 16.95 -5.17
CA GLU A 88 8.79 15.81 -5.29
C GLU A 88 9.40 15.39 -3.95
N SER A 89 9.73 16.37 -3.11
CA SER A 89 10.27 16.10 -1.77
C SER A 89 9.23 15.44 -0.86
N ALA A 90 7.97 15.87 -0.94
CA ALA A 90 6.88 15.28 -0.17
C ALA A 90 6.58 13.85 -0.63
N VAL A 91 6.54 13.60 -1.93
CA VAL A 91 6.36 12.26 -2.52
C VAL A 91 7.47 11.31 -2.08
N ARG A 92 8.73 11.76 -2.12
CA ARG A 92 9.86 10.94 -1.66
C ARG A 92 9.77 10.59 -0.17
N LYS A 93 9.42 11.56 0.69
CA LYS A 93 9.23 11.30 2.12
C LYS A 93 8.14 10.27 2.38
N GLU A 94 7.06 10.36 1.64
CA GLU A 94 5.94 9.42 1.78
C GLU A 94 6.31 8.01 1.27
N ALA A 95 7.07 7.91 0.18
CA ALA A 95 7.63 6.63 -0.28
C ALA A 95 8.55 6.00 0.78
N GLU A 96 9.46 6.77 1.36
CA GLU A 96 10.34 6.30 2.44
C GLU A 96 9.56 5.85 3.67
N LYS A 97 8.47 6.55 4.03
CA LYS A 97 7.56 6.17 5.11
C LYS A 97 6.88 4.82 4.82
N ALA A 98 6.36 4.66 3.61
CA ALA A 98 5.74 3.40 3.19
C ALA A 98 6.73 2.22 3.29
N GLY A 99 7.99 2.42 2.90
CA GLY A 99 9.06 1.42 3.04
C GLY A 99 9.32 1.06 4.50
N ARG A 100 9.41 2.06 5.40
CA ARG A 100 9.59 1.80 6.84
C ARG A 100 8.41 1.06 7.45
N VAL A 101 7.18 1.40 7.05
CA VAL A 101 5.97 0.69 7.49
C VAL A 101 6.00 -0.76 7.02
N ALA A 102 6.38 -1.01 5.75
CA ALA A 102 6.53 -2.37 5.23
C ALA A 102 7.54 -3.20 6.03
N ASP A 103 8.71 -2.64 6.32
CA ASP A 103 9.75 -3.31 7.10
C ASP A 103 9.30 -3.65 8.52
N LEU A 104 8.57 -2.73 9.18
CA LEU A 104 8.02 -2.96 10.51
C LEU A 104 6.95 -4.08 10.49
N LEU A 105 6.11 -4.09 9.48
CA LEU A 105 5.08 -5.12 9.31
C LEU A 105 5.70 -6.49 9.05
N HIS A 106 6.77 -6.58 8.27
CA HIS A 106 7.52 -7.84 8.10
C HIS A 106 8.09 -8.39 9.41
N GLN A 107 8.49 -7.52 10.35
CA GLN A 107 8.96 -7.95 11.65
C GLN A 107 7.87 -8.62 12.49
N LEU A 108 6.59 -8.29 12.27
CA LEU A 108 5.46 -8.94 12.97
C LEU A 108 5.21 -10.38 12.52
N GLU A 109 5.68 -10.78 11.34
CA GLU A 109 5.47 -12.13 10.81
C GLU A 109 6.06 -13.21 11.73
N ALA A 110 7.08 -12.88 12.52
CA ALA A 110 7.69 -13.77 13.50
C ALA A 110 6.78 -14.07 14.71
N ASN A 111 5.71 -13.30 14.93
CA ASN A 111 4.77 -13.43 16.05
C ASN A 111 5.46 -13.47 17.43
N ASP A 112 6.54 -12.70 17.59
CA ASP A 112 7.29 -12.56 18.82
C ASP A 112 6.81 -11.36 19.64
N ALA A 113 6.39 -11.58 20.90
CA ALA A 113 5.79 -10.55 21.73
C ALA A 113 6.75 -9.40 22.08
N GLU A 114 8.05 -9.69 22.26
CA GLU A 114 9.05 -8.66 22.58
C GLU A 114 9.27 -7.74 21.38
N SER A 115 9.50 -8.32 20.20
CA SER A 115 9.61 -7.57 18.95
C SER A 115 8.33 -6.81 18.61
N ALA A 116 7.15 -7.42 18.83
CA ALA A 116 5.87 -6.80 18.55
C ALA A 116 5.63 -5.56 19.43
N ALA A 117 6.08 -5.53 20.66
CA ALA A 117 5.95 -4.37 21.53
C ALA A 117 6.73 -3.15 21.00
N GLU A 118 7.95 -3.36 20.50
CA GLU A 118 8.74 -2.31 19.85
C GLU A 118 8.13 -1.87 18.52
N VAL A 119 7.76 -2.82 17.68
CA VAL A 119 7.13 -2.57 16.39
C VAL A 119 5.85 -1.76 16.55
N LYS A 120 5.02 -2.08 17.55
CA LYS A 120 3.81 -1.32 17.85
C LYS A 120 4.09 0.16 18.07
N VAL A 121 5.03 0.49 18.93
CA VAL A 121 5.38 1.89 19.22
C VAL A 121 5.83 2.63 17.96
N ARG A 122 6.63 2.00 17.13
CA ARG A 122 7.11 2.59 15.88
C ARG A 122 6.02 2.76 14.84
N LEU A 123 5.12 1.78 14.70
CA LEU A 123 3.97 1.89 13.79
C LEU A 123 2.98 2.97 14.26
N ASP A 124 2.73 3.09 15.56
CA ASP A 124 1.92 4.17 16.13
C ASP A 124 2.50 5.56 15.76
N GLN A 125 3.81 5.70 15.78
CA GLN A 125 4.49 6.95 15.40
C GLN A 125 4.42 7.22 13.90
N GLU A 126 4.58 6.21 13.05
CA GLU A 126 4.51 6.37 11.59
C GLU A 126 3.09 6.74 11.13
N GLY A 127 2.06 6.17 11.75
CA GLY A 127 0.65 6.38 11.39
C GLY A 127 -0.04 7.51 12.15
N ASP A 128 0.62 8.13 13.14
CA ASP A 128 -0.02 9.07 14.08
C ASP A 128 -1.33 8.50 14.65
N CYS A 129 -1.26 7.24 15.11
CA CYS A 129 -2.42 6.49 15.58
C CYS A 129 -2.88 7.02 16.94
N ALA A 130 -4.15 7.36 17.02
CA ALA A 130 -4.78 7.83 18.26
C ALA A 130 -5.14 6.66 19.21
#